data_4016e38053b3c4b5fe0401a024d9b16f
#
_entry.id   4016e38053b3c4b5fe0401a024d9b16f
#
_cell.length_a   1.000
_cell.length_b   1.000
_cell.length_c   1.000
_cell.angle_alpha   90.00
_cell.angle_beta   90.00
_cell.angle_gamma   90.00
#
_symmetry.space_group_name_H-M   'P 1'
#
loop_
_entity.id
_entity.type
_entity.pdbx_description
1 polymer ?
#
loop_
_entity_poly.entity_id
_entity_poly.type
_entity_poly.pdbx_seq_one_letter_code
_entity_poly.pdbx_strand_id
1 'polypeptide(L)'
;MKKILITGAGGFVGSRILQQWQGKYELCALPKGFFCTADEALTRAQVEALHPDVILHTAALSDTSYCAQHPAEAYRANVELPAWLARAAQQTKAKLVAFSSDQVYAGVQQQGPLPETLALHPANIYGQYKLEAEQRVLELCPDSVHLRASWMYDLPGYGLPIRGNLPLNLLRAALKGEALRFSRNDHRGVTYVRQVIENLEPAMALPGGVYNFGSGNAENMVCTARQFAETLGIAVQIEEESWGRNLVMDTTKLERFGIRFDTTQQGIQRCLKDYGLRTL
;
A
#
# COMPACT_ATOMS: atom_id res chain seq x y z
N MET A 1 -23.89 8.25 10.29
CA MET A 1 -22.86 7.29 9.82
C MET A 1 -21.76 8.11 9.14
N LYS A 2 -20.48 7.85 9.42
CA LYS A 2 -19.40 8.59 8.73
C LYS A 2 -19.46 8.32 7.24
N LYS A 3 -19.30 9.36 6.43
CA LYS A 3 -19.22 9.29 4.97
C LYS A 3 -17.77 9.24 4.54
N ILE A 4 -17.40 8.22 3.78
CA ILE A 4 -16.03 7.98 3.35
C ILE A 4 -15.97 7.96 1.83
N LEU A 5 -15.20 8.88 1.27
CA LEU A 5 -14.87 8.88 -0.16
C LEU A 5 -13.62 8.00 -0.40
N ILE A 6 -13.76 6.98 -1.26
CA ILE A 6 -12.67 6.10 -1.63
C ILE A 6 -12.26 6.40 -3.06
N THR A 7 -11.05 6.91 -3.25
CA THR A 7 -10.45 6.99 -4.59
C THR A 7 -9.77 5.66 -4.92
N GLY A 8 -9.80 5.23 -6.18
CA GLY A 8 -9.27 3.92 -6.53
C GLY A 8 -10.13 2.74 -6.04
N ALA A 9 -11.43 2.95 -5.86
CA ALA A 9 -12.39 1.97 -5.35
C ALA A 9 -12.42 0.65 -6.15
N GLY A 10 -12.12 0.67 -7.46
CA GLY A 10 -11.98 -0.54 -8.29
C GLY A 10 -10.60 -1.18 -8.24
N GLY A 11 -9.65 -0.66 -7.46
CA GLY A 11 -8.30 -1.18 -7.30
C GLY A 11 -8.19 -2.27 -6.24
N PHE A 12 -6.96 -2.77 -6.04
CA PHE A 12 -6.66 -3.87 -5.11
C PHE A 12 -7.07 -3.56 -3.66
N VAL A 13 -6.73 -2.40 -3.13
CA VAL A 13 -7.08 -1.98 -1.76
C VAL A 13 -8.51 -1.45 -1.71
N GLY A 14 -8.88 -0.54 -2.62
CA GLY A 14 -10.18 0.13 -2.58
C GLY A 14 -11.38 -0.81 -2.68
N SER A 15 -11.30 -1.86 -3.52
CA SER A 15 -12.37 -2.86 -3.63
C SER A 15 -12.57 -3.67 -2.34
N ARG A 16 -11.50 -3.94 -1.61
CA ARG A 16 -11.56 -4.64 -0.32
C ARG A 16 -12.12 -3.76 0.79
N ILE A 17 -11.81 -2.46 0.78
CA ILE A 17 -12.46 -1.49 1.67
C ILE A 17 -13.96 -1.49 1.43
N LEU A 18 -14.40 -1.38 0.17
CA LEU A 18 -15.82 -1.40 -0.18
C LEU A 18 -16.50 -2.67 0.33
N GLN A 19 -15.89 -3.84 0.13
CA GLN A 19 -16.45 -5.11 0.56
C GLN A 19 -16.53 -5.22 2.10
N GLN A 20 -15.43 -4.92 2.80
CA GLN A 20 -15.36 -5.16 4.25
C GLN A 20 -16.09 -4.11 5.07
N TRP A 21 -16.26 -2.90 4.54
CA TRP A 21 -16.92 -1.79 5.25
C TRP A 21 -18.35 -1.53 4.79
N GLN A 22 -18.88 -2.37 3.90
CA GLN A 22 -20.29 -2.34 3.49
C GLN A 22 -21.21 -2.43 4.72
N GLY A 23 -22.14 -1.49 4.83
CA GLY A 23 -23.06 -1.41 5.97
C GLY A 23 -22.47 -0.79 7.25
N LYS A 24 -21.15 -0.58 7.32
CA LYS A 24 -20.47 0.06 8.47
C LYS A 24 -20.34 1.57 8.31
N TYR A 25 -20.12 2.03 7.08
CA TYR A 25 -19.96 3.43 6.69
C TYR A 25 -20.83 3.77 5.49
N GLU A 26 -21.11 5.06 5.30
CA GLU A 26 -21.60 5.57 4.03
C GLU A 26 -20.44 5.67 3.05
N LEU A 27 -20.31 4.69 2.16
CA LEU A 27 -19.19 4.60 1.23
C LEU A 27 -19.55 5.24 -0.10
N CYS A 28 -18.73 6.17 -0.57
CA CYS A 28 -18.82 6.75 -1.90
C CYS A 28 -17.51 6.60 -2.65
N ALA A 29 -17.62 6.51 -3.98
CA ALA A 29 -16.49 6.37 -4.87
C ALA A 29 -16.69 7.27 -6.09
N LEU A 30 -15.58 7.76 -6.64
CA LEU A 30 -15.61 8.46 -7.93
C LEU A 30 -15.72 7.44 -9.07
N PRO A 31 -16.34 7.82 -10.20
CA PRO A 31 -16.46 6.95 -11.35
C PRO A 31 -15.12 6.40 -11.81
N LYS A 32 -15.13 5.17 -12.35
CA LYS A 32 -13.91 4.60 -12.95
C LYS A 32 -13.40 5.51 -14.07
N GLY A 33 -12.10 5.80 -14.06
CA GLY A 33 -11.49 6.69 -15.04
C GLY A 33 -11.67 8.19 -14.75
N PHE A 34 -12.38 8.57 -13.68
CA PHE A 34 -12.56 9.97 -13.30
C PHE A 34 -11.24 10.77 -13.37
N PHE A 35 -10.18 10.26 -12.75
CA PHE A 35 -8.89 10.96 -12.72
C PHE A 35 -8.11 10.93 -14.03
N CYS A 36 -8.54 10.21 -15.06
CA CYS A 36 -7.92 10.28 -16.38
C CYS A 36 -8.21 11.62 -17.06
N THR A 37 -9.38 12.21 -16.80
CA THR A 37 -9.85 13.45 -17.44
C THR A 37 -10.04 14.61 -16.47
N ALA A 38 -10.24 14.34 -15.17
CA ALA A 38 -10.46 15.36 -14.15
C ALA A 38 -9.22 16.23 -13.94
N ASP A 39 -9.44 17.50 -13.72
CA ASP A 39 -8.48 18.47 -13.23
C ASP A 39 -8.72 18.78 -11.74
N GLU A 40 -7.99 19.73 -11.21
CA GLU A 40 -8.12 20.19 -9.83
C GLU A 40 -9.53 20.76 -9.54
N ALA A 41 -10.08 21.57 -10.47
CA ALA A 41 -11.37 22.21 -10.28
C ALA A 41 -12.50 21.19 -10.20
N LEU A 42 -12.50 20.20 -11.10
CA LEU A 42 -13.48 19.12 -11.09
C LEU A 42 -13.32 18.21 -9.87
N THR A 43 -12.08 17.90 -9.48
CA THR A 43 -11.80 17.11 -8.28
C THR A 43 -12.36 17.81 -7.04
N ARG A 44 -12.10 19.09 -6.88
CA ARG A 44 -12.63 19.91 -5.79
C ARG A 44 -14.17 19.92 -5.79
N ALA A 45 -14.79 20.23 -6.92
CA ALA A 45 -16.26 20.28 -7.03
C ALA A 45 -16.91 18.95 -6.63
N GLN A 46 -16.30 17.81 -6.98
CA GLN A 46 -16.81 16.50 -6.60
C GLN A 46 -16.67 16.23 -5.09
N VAL A 47 -15.54 16.59 -4.49
CA VAL A 47 -15.35 16.43 -3.04
C VAL A 47 -16.31 17.34 -2.26
N GLU A 48 -16.49 18.59 -2.71
CA GLU A 48 -17.46 19.53 -2.13
C GLU A 48 -18.89 18.99 -2.24
N ALA A 49 -19.31 18.47 -3.39
CA ALA A 49 -20.65 17.92 -3.58
C ALA A 49 -20.91 16.65 -2.73
N LEU A 50 -19.90 15.85 -2.53
CA LEU A 50 -20.02 14.63 -1.73
C LEU A 50 -19.98 14.89 -0.21
N HIS A 51 -19.35 15.96 0.24
CA HIS A 51 -19.16 16.29 1.67
C HIS A 51 -18.70 15.08 2.51
N PRO A 52 -17.58 14.41 2.19
CA PRO A 52 -17.11 13.28 2.95
C PRO A 52 -16.51 13.73 4.30
N ASP A 53 -16.67 12.91 5.35
CA ASP A 53 -15.92 13.08 6.60
C ASP A 53 -14.46 12.66 6.45
N VAL A 54 -14.23 11.65 5.59
CA VAL A 54 -12.89 11.08 5.34
C VAL A 54 -12.71 10.82 3.85
N ILE A 55 -11.53 11.12 3.35
CA ILE A 55 -11.06 10.72 2.01
C ILE A 55 -9.98 9.66 2.18
N LEU A 56 -10.25 8.43 1.72
CA LEU A 56 -9.25 7.36 1.62
C LEU A 56 -8.69 7.35 0.21
N HIS A 57 -7.46 7.85 0.06
CA HIS A 57 -6.81 7.93 -1.24
C HIS A 57 -5.98 6.69 -1.51
N THR A 58 -6.55 5.72 -2.25
CA THR A 58 -5.89 4.47 -2.65
C THR A 58 -5.55 4.42 -4.15
N ALA A 59 -5.98 5.42 -4.92
CA ALA A 59 -5.65 5.52 -6.35
C ALA A 59 -4.16 5.84 -6.53
N ALA A 60 -3.49 5.06 -7.36
CA ALA A 60 -2.09 5.28 -7.72
C ALA A 60 -1.72 4.48 -8.97
N LEU A 61 -0.75 4.94 -9.72
CA LEU A 61 0.04 4.14 -10.63
C LEU A 61 1.23 3.59 -9.84
N SER A 62 1.19 2.29 -9.49
CA SER A 62 2.12 1.67 -8.53
C SER A 62 3.12 0.68 -9.14
N ASP A 63 3.07 0.46 -10.45
CA ASP A 63 4.08 -0.29 -11.17
C ASP A 63 5.30 0.59 -11.41
N THR A 64 6.43 0.25 -10.79
CA THR A 64 7.66 1.05 -10.86
C THR A 64 8.24 1.12 -12.26
N SER A 65 8.12 0.04 -13.05
CA SER A 65 8.59 -0.02 -14.43
C SER A 65 7.70 0.83 -15.33
N TYR A 66 6.39 0.77 -15.16
CA TYR A 66 5.44 1.63 -15.88
C TYR A 66 5.68 3.11 -15.57
N CYS A 67 5.86 3.47 -14.31
CA CYS A 67 6.16 4.84 -13.91
C CYS A 67 7.44 5.39 -14.57
N ALA A 68 8.48 4.55 -14.70
CA ALA A 68 9.71 4.93 -15.36
C ALA A 68 9.54 5.16 -16.88
N GLN A 69 8.65 4.40 -17.52
CA GLN A 69 8.34 4.51 -18.95
C GLN A 69 7.35 5.65 -19.27
N HIS A 70 6.47 5.99 -18.31
CA HIS A 70 5.40 6.99 -18.45
C HIS A 70 5.45 8.04 -17.32
N PRO A 71 6.56 8.82 -17.20
CA PRO A 71 6.77 9.70 -16.04
C PRO A 71 5.72 10.79 -15.90
N ALA A 72 5.23 11.37 -16.98
CA ALA A 72 4.21 12.43 -16.92
C ALA A 72 2.87 11.93 -16.39
N GLU A 73 2.41 10.75 -16.85
CA GLU A 73 1.19 10.11 -16.37
C GLU A 73 1.34 9.70 -14.90
N ALA A 74 2.50 9.12 -14.56
CA ALA A 74 2.81 8.73 -13.20
C ALA A 74 2.87 9.93 -12.25
N TYR A 75 3.44 11.06 -12.68
CA TYR A 75 3.48 12.30 -11.91
C TYR A 75 2.08 12.82 -11.61
N ARG A 76 1.23 12.90 -12.64
CA ARG A 76 -0.16 13.31 -12.48
C ARG A 76 -0.91 12.43 -11.46
N ALA A 77 -0.80 11.11 -11.60
CA ALA A 77 -1.51 10.18 -10.73
C ALA A 77 -0.98 10.13 -9.30
N ASN A 78 0.35 10.27 -9.12
CA ASN A 78 1.00 10.03 -7.82
C ASN A 78 1.38 11.33 -7.09
N VAL A 79 1.37 12.50 -7.74
CA VAL A 79 1.74 13.79 -7.14
C VAL A 79 0.61 14.82 -7.27
N GLU A 80 0.14 15.11 -8.50
CA GLU A 80 -0.87 16.15 -8.70
C GLU A 80 -2.20 15.78 -8.07
N LEU A 81 -2.69 14.57 -8.34
CA LEU A 81 -3.98 14.10 -7.83
C LEU A 81 -4.06 14.13 -6.29
N PRO A 82 -3.10 13.57 -5.51
CA PRO A 82 -3.13 13.71 -4.06
C PRO A 82 -3.04 15.16 -3.58
N ALA A 83 -2.35 16.06 -4.30
CA ALA A 83 -2.31 17.47 -3.98
C ALA A 83 -3.70 18.16 -4.20
N TRP A 84 -4.41 17.82 -5.28
CA TRP A 84 -5.78 18.32 -5.50
C TRP A 84 -6.74 17.85 -4.40
N LEU A 85 -6.63 16.57 -4.01
CA LEU A 85 -7.42 16.01 -2.91
C LEU A 85 -7.08 16.68 -1.57
N ALA A 86 -5.82 17.03 -1.33
CA ALA A 86 -5.40 17.74 -0.11
C ALA A 86 -6.05 19.13 -0.02
N ARG A 87 -6.04 19.91 -1.11
CA ARG A 87 -6.72 21.22 -1.13
C ARG A 87 -8.22 21.09 -0.89
N ALA A 88 -8.87 20.13 -1.57
CA ALA A 88 -10.28 19.85 -1.36
C ALA A 88 -10.59 19.41 0.08
N ALA A 89 -9.76 18.53 0.66
CA ALA A 89 -9.89 18.07 2.04
C ALA A 89 -9.75 19.21 3.05
N GLN A 90 -8.75 20.09 2.84
CA GLN A 90 -8.55 21.28 3.69
C GLN A 90 -9.75 22.22 3.66
N GLN A 91 -10.36 22.44 2.47
CA GLN A 91 -11.53 23.31 2.32
C GLN A 91 -12.79 22.71 2.95
N THR A 92 -13.02 21.43 2.77
CA THR A 92 -14.20 20.71 3.28
C THR A 92 -14.04 20.22 4.72
N LYS A 93 -12.85 20.35 5.30
CA LYS A 93 -12.47 19.80 6.63
C LYS A 93 -12.58 18.27 6.68
N ALA A 94 -12.49 17.60 5.54
CA ALA A 94 -12.43 16.15 5.48
C ALA A 94 -11.05 15.65 5.93
N LYS A 95 -10.99 14.54 6.68
CA LYS A 95 -9.73 13.88 7.02
C LYS A 95 -9.18 13.18 5.77
N LEU A 96 -7.99 13.56 5.31
CA LEU A 96 -7.33 12.86 4.20
C LEU A 96 -6.38 11.78 4.75
N VAL A 97 -6.59 10.53 4.32
CA VAL A 97 -5.68 9.39 4.56
C VAL A 97 -5.23 8.86 3.21
N ALA A 98 -3.96 9.01 2.92
CA ALA A 98 -3.38 8.69 1.61
C ALA A 98 -2.37 7.54 1.72
N PHE A 99 -2.41 6.60 0.76
CA PHE A 99 -1.40 5.57 0.65
C PHE A 99 -0.12 6.12 0.00
N SER A 100 0.96 6.05 0.75
CA SER A 100 2.33 6.12 0.27
C SER A 100 2.91 4.71 0.12
N SER A 101 4.21 4.54 0.05
CA SER A 101 4.86 3.27 -0.23
C SER A 101 6.21 3.14 0.48
N ASP A 102 6.59 1.89 0.80
CA ASP A 102 7.95 1.52 1.20
C ASP A 102 9.02 1.90 0.15
N GLN A 103 8.61 2.13 -1.11
CA GLN A 103 9.52 2.55 -2.19
C GLN A 103 10.14 3.93 -1.97
N VAL A 104 9.65 4.73 -1.03
CA VAL A 104 10.31 5.97 -0.59
C VAL A 104 11.68 5.67 0.05
N TYR A 105 11.88 4.47 0.57
CA TYR A 105 13.16 3.99 1.13
C TYR A 105 14.09 3.36 0.09
N ALA A 106 13.67 3.21 -1.16
CA ALA A 106 14.51 2.60 -2.20
C ALA A 106 15.82 3.38 -2.37
N GLY A 107 16.95 2.70 -2.24
CA GLY A 107 18.28 3.31 -2.32
C GLY A 107 18.91 3.66 -0.96
N VAL A 108 18.17 3.54 0.14
CA VAL A 108 18.74 3.70 1.50
C VAL A 108 19.74 2.58 1.77
N GLN A 109 20.93 2.97 2.24
CA GLN A 109 22.03 2.03 2.55
C GLN A 109 22.04 1.59 4.03
N GLN A 110 21.23 2.23 4.87
CA GLN A 110 21.13 1.91 6.29
C GLN A 110 20.59 0.50 6.48
N GLN A 111 21.17 -0.25 7.40
CA GLN A 111 20.72 -1.56 7.83
C GLN A 111 19.60 -1.45 8.87
N GLY A 112 18.79 -2.52 9.00
CA GLY A 112 17.73 -2.63 9.98
C GLY A 112 16.47 -1.86 9.62
N PRO A 113 15.50 -1.78 10.54
CA PRO A 113 14.25 -1.08 10.33
C PRO A 113 14.45 0.42 10.11
N LEU A 114 13.75 0.96 9.10
CA LEU A 114 13.89 2.35 8.64
C LEU A 114 12.78 3.21 9.24
N PRO A 115 13.11 4.21 10.10
CA PRO A 115 12.12 5.10 10.68
C PRO A 115 11.66 6.18 9.69
N GLU A 116 10.49 6.78 9.95
CA GLU A 116 9.90 7.83 9.11
C GLU A 116 10.71 9.12 9.07
N THR A 117 11.63 9.30 10.03
CA THR A 117 12.44 10.53 10.19
C THR A 117 13.68 10.59 9.29
N LEU A 118 13.97 9.54 8.53
CA LEU A 118 15.12 9.52 7.63
C LEU A 118 14.98 10.56 6.51
N ALA A 119 16.09 11.24 6.20
CA ALA A 119 16.21 12.00 4.97
C ALA A 119 16.28 11.02 3.78
N LEU A 120 15.38 11.18 2.82
CA LEU A 120 15.16 10.20 1.75
C LEU A 120 15.47 10.77 0.37
N HIS A 121 16.12 9.94 -0.45
CA HIS A 121 16.39 10.20 -1.86
C HIS A 121 16.09 8.91 -2.65
N PRO A 122 14.80 8.62 -2.96
CA PRO A 122 14.44 7.34 -3.55
C PRO A 122 15.11 7.09 -4.91
N ALA A 123 15.62 5.88 -5.10
CA ALA A 123 16.35 5.49 -6.31
C ALA A 123 15.47 5.25 -7.54
N ASN A 124 14.14 5.22 -7.39
CA ASN A 124 13.20 5.04 -8.49
C ASN A 124 12.16 6.16 -8.54
N ILE A 125 11.66 6.44 -9.74
CA ILE A 125 10.68 7.52 -10.00
C ILE A 125 9.41 7.37 -9.16
N TYR A 126 8.88 6.16 -8.99
CA TYR A 126 7.69 5.93 -8.19
C TYR A 126 7.90 6.36 -6.72
N GLY A 127 9.01 5.94 -6.13
CA GLY A 127 9.39 6.35 -4.77
C GLY A 127 9.58 7.87 -4.64
N GLN A 128 10.23 8.51 -5.63
CA GLN A 128 10.39 9.97 -5.68
C GLN A 128 9.02 10.68 -5.69
N TYR A 129 8.11 10.23 -6.54
CA TYR A 129 6.77 10.82 -6.62
C TYR A 129 5.93 10.59 -5.37
N LYS A 130 6.05 9.42 -4.73
CA LYS A 130 5.36 9.19 -3.46
C LYS A 130 5.92 10.08 -2.34
N LEU A 131 7.23 10.26 -2.28
CA LEU A 131 7.86 11.17 -1.31
C LEU A 131 7.46 12.64 -1.56
N GLU A 132 7.48 13.09 -2.81
CA GLU A 132 7.03 14.43 -3.18
C GLU A 132 5.55 14.66 -2.83
N ALA A 133 4.71 13.66 -3.05
CA ALA A 133 3.29 13.72 -2.67
C ALA A 133 3.11 13.84 -1.15
N GLU A 134 3.88 13.09 -0.33
CA GLU A 134 3.85 13.24 1.14
C GLU A 134 4.13 14.69 1.55
N GLN A 135 5.18 15.30 1.00
CA GLN A 135 5.60 16.66 1.31
C GLN A 135 4.53 17.68 0.90
N ARG A 136 4.11 17.66 -0.38
CA ARG A 136 3.10 18.59 -0.89
C ARG A 136 1.76 18.50 -0.19
N VAL A 137 1.31 17.29 0.08
CA VAL A 137 0.02 17.08 0.73
C VAL A 137 0.05 17.57 2.17
N LEU A 138 1.13 17.33 2.93
CA LEU A 138 1.29 17.84 4.30
C LEU A 138 1.40 19.37 4.35
N GLU A 139 2.02 20.01 3.34
CA GLU A 139 2.03 21.48 3.21
C GLU A 139 0.63 22.03 2.98
N LEU A 140 -0.19 21.37 2.15
CA LEU A 140 -1.53 21.82 1.75
C LEU A 140 -2.61 21.45 2.79
N CYS A 141 -2.45 20.34 3.47
CA CYS A 141 -3.39 19.79 4.45
C CYS A 141 -2.60 19.12 5.61
N PRO A 142 -2.12 19.92 6.58
CA PRO A 142 -1.23 19.41 7.66
C PRO A 142 -1.82 18.28 8.51
N ASP A 143 -3.15 18.17 8.59
CA ASP A 143 -3.82 17.07 9.30
C ASP A 143 -3.93 15.78 8.46
N SER A 144 -3.44 15.75 7.23
CA SER A 144 -3.44 14.55 6.41
C SER A 144 -2.52 13.46 6.96
N VAL A 145 -2.90 12.19 6.73
CA VAL A 145 -2.15 11.01 7.14
C VAL A 145 -1.61 10.30 5.92
N HIS A 146 -0.31 10.02 5.90
CA HIS A 146 0.34 9.24 4.84
C HIS A 146 0.77 7.88 5.38
N LEU A 147 0.31 6.82 4.73
CA LEU A 147 0.58 5.44 5.10
C LEU A 147 1.59 4.86 4.11
N ARG A 148 2.87 4.74 4.52
CA ARG A 148 3.92 4.06 3.75
C ARG A 148 3.65 2.57 3.79
N ALA A 149 2.88 2.07 2.83
CA ALA A 149 2.49 0.66 2.79
C ALA A 149 3.63 -0.21 2.25
N SER A 150 3.85 -1.38 2.87
CA SER A 150 4.73 -2.42 2.34
C SER A 150 4.07 -3.16 1.17
N TRP A 151 4.79 -4.11 0.56
CA TRP A 151 4.22 -4.94 -0.49
C TRP A 151 3.04 -5.77 0.02
N MET A 152 1.86 -5.51 -0.53
CA MET A 152 0.63 -6.17 -0.10
C MET A 152 0.30 -7.38 -0.97
N TYR A 153 -0.31 -8.39 -0.35
CA TYR A 153 -0.82 -9.56 -1.04
C TYR A 153 -2.21 -9.98 -0.57
N ASP A 154 -2.82 -10.81 -1.40
CA ASP A 154 -4.02 -11.57 -1.13
C ASP A 154 -4.04 -12.82 -2.01
N LEU A 155 -4.90 -13.78 -1.71
CA LEU A 155 -5.22 -14.87 -2.59
C LEU A 155 -6.38 -14.49 -3.52
N PRO A 156 -6.50 -15.11 -4.72
CA PRO A 156 -7.68 -14.94 -5.58
C PRO A 156 -8.95 -15.41 -4.86
N GLY A 157 -9.98 -14.60 -4.90
CA GLY A 157 -11.26 -14.96 -4.30
C GLY A 157 -12.25 -13.80 -4.31
N TYR A 158 -13.50 -14.11 -3.94
CA TYR A 158 -14.57 -13.14 -3.72
C TYR A 158 -14.88 -12.18 -4.89
N GLY A 159 -14.46 -12.53 -6.13
CA GLY A 159 -14.63 -11.66 -7.29
C GLY A 159 -13.86 -10.34 -7.23
N LEU A 160 -12.91 -10.20 -6.32
CA LEU A 160 -12.13 -8.98 -6.14
C LEU A 160 -10.95 -8.91 -7.11
N PRO A 161 -10.56 -7.69 -7.53
CA PRO A 161 -9.37 -7.48 -8.34
C PRO A 161 -8.14 -8.04 -7.64
N ILE A 162 -7.34 -8.80 -8.38
CA ILE A 162 -6.05 -9.33 -7.93
C ILE A 162 -4.94 -8.84 -8.87
N ARG A 163 -3.79 -8.55 -8.29
CA ARG A 163 -2.57 -8.22 -9.06
C ARG A 163 -1.43 -9.14 -8.64
N GLY A 164 -0.33 -9.12 -9.39
CA GLY A 164 0.88 -9.87 -9.05
C GLY A 164 1.33 -9.57 -7.61
N ASN A 165 1.49 -10.62 -6.82
CA ASN A 165 1.94 -10.56 -5.43
C ASN A 165 2.74 -11.83 -5.12
N LEU A 166 3.43 -11.86 -3.98
CA LEU A 166 4.35 -12.95 -3.66
C LEU A 166 3.67 -14.34 -3.69
N PRO A 167 2.57 -14.63 -2.97
CA PRO A 167 1.90 -15.93 -3.04
C PRO A 167 1.48 -16.30 -4.48
N LEU A 168 0.91 -15.37 -5.20
CA LEU A 168 0.44 -15.61 -6.58
C LEU A 168 1.58 -15.90 -7.55
N ASN A 169 2.72 -15.21 -7.39
CA ASN A 169 3.91 -15.46 -8.21
C ASN A 169 4.48 -16.85 -7.93
N LEU A 170 4.54 -17.25 -6.65
CA LEU A 170 4.96 -18.60 -6.25
C LEU A 170 4.05 -19.68 -6.82
N LEU A 171 2.71 -19.52 -6.69
CA LEU A 171 1.72 -20.45 -7.25
C LEU A 171 1.85 -20.58 -8.78
N ARG A 172 2.01 -19.46 -9.48
CA ARG A 172 2.18 -19.48 -10.95
C ARG A 172 3.46 -20.19 -11.36
N ALA A 173 4.57 -19.91 -10.67
CA ALA A 173 5.85 -20.56 -10.95
C ALA A 173 5.78 -22.07 -10.70
N ALA A 174 5.19 -22.49 -9.58
CA ALA A 174 4.97 -23.91 -9.28
C ALA A 174 4.14 -24.63 -10.36
N LEU A 175 3.03 -24.01 -10.80
CA LEU A 175 2.16 -24.58 -11.85
C LEU A 175 2.85 -24.69 -13.20
N LYS A 176 3.77 -23.78 -13.51
CA LYS A 176 4.50 -23.74 -14.80
C LYS A 176 5.84 -24.49 -14.77
N GLY A 177 6.32 -24.89 -13.60
CA GLY A 177 7.67 -25.43 -13.44
C GLY A 177 8.77 -24.39 -13.68
N GLU A 178 8.47 -23.10 -13.45
CA GLU A 178 9.42 -21.99 -13.63
C GLU A 178 10.16 -21.71 -12.31
N ALA A 179 11.43 -21.28 -12.43
CA ALA A 179 12.18 -20.78 -11.29
C ALA A 179 11.85 -19.30 -11.02
N LEU A 180 11.86 -18.90 -9.74
CA LEU A 180 11.79 -17.51 -9.34
C LEU A 180 13.12 -17.06 -8.73
N ARG A 181 13.48 -15.79 -8.98
CA ARG A 181 14.72 -15.20 -8.48
C ARG A 181 14.46 -14.21 -7.37
N PHE A 182 15.15 -14.40 -6.25
CA PHE A 182 15.12 -13.47 -5.12
C PHE A 182 16.53 -13.22 -4.62
N SER A 183 16.77 -12.01 -4.11
CA SER A 183 18.07 -11.71 -3.51
C SER A 183 18.10 -12.02 -2.02
N ARG A 184 19.21 -12.61 -1.56
CA ARG A 184 19.50 -12.80 -0.13
C ARG A 184 19.79 -11.48 0.61
N ASN A 185 20.02 -10.39 -0.13
CA ASN A 185 20.24 -9.06 0.41
C ASN A 185 19.04 -8.13 0.18
N ASP A 186 17.88 -8.67 -0.24
CA ASP A 186 16.62 -7.94 -0.33
C ASP A 186 15.81 -8.17 0.94
N HIS A 187 15.56 -7.12 1.70
CA HIS A 187 14.84 -7.13 2.97
C HIS A 187 13.62 -6.22 2.88
N ARG A 188 12.44 -6.75 3.11
CA ARG A 188 11.18 -5.99 3.15
C ARG A 188 10.06 -6.76 3.83
N GLY A 189 9.08 -6.03 4.34
CA GLY A 189 7.81 -6.59 4.79
C GLY A 189 6.90 -6.96 3.61
N VAL A 190 6.12 -8.03 3.80
CA VAL A 190 5.06 -8.45 2.85
C VAL A 190 3.78 -8.63 3.66
N THR A 191 2.78 -7.79 3.39
CA THR A 191 1.62 -7.63 4.27
C THR A 191 0.35 -8.24 3.67
N TYR A 192 -0.35 -9.05 4.45
CA TYR A 192 -1.70 -9.50 4.11
C TYR A 192 -2.67 -8.32 4.09
N VAL A 193 -3.32 -8.07 2.95
CA VAL A 193 -4.12 -6.86 2.74
C VAL A 193 -5.29 -6.71 3.71
N ARG A 194 -5.84 -7.80 4.23
CA ARG A 194 -6.92 -7.73 5.22
C ARG A 194 -6.50 -6.98 6.48
N GLN A 195 -5.26 -7.19 6.95
CA GLN A 195 -4.72 -6.44 8.07
C GLN A 195 -4.58 -4.94 7.77
N VAL A 196 -4.24 -4.60 6.52
CA VAL A 196 -4.23 -3.22 6.05
C VAL A 196 -5.61 -2.60 6.23
N ILE A 197 -6.68 -3.28 5.77
CA ILE A 197 -8.05 -2.76 5.87
C ILE A 197 -8.52 -2.65 7.33
N GLU A 198 -8.20 -3.63 8.17
CA GLU A 198 -8.53 -3.61 9.60
C GLU A 198 -7.86 -2.43 10.32
N ASN A 199 -6.59 -2.16 9.99
CA ASN A 199 -5.80 -1.08 10.57
C ASN A 199 -6.09 0.32 9.97
N LEU A 200 -6.82 0.42 8.84
CA LEU A 200 -7.23 1.70 8.29
C LEU A 200 -8.21 2.45 9.19
N GLU A 201 -9.07 1.74 9.90
CA GLU A 201 -10.05 2.38 10.77
C GLU A 201 -9.41 3.20 11.89
N PRO A 202 -8.53 2.64 12.74
CA PRO A 202 -7.78 3.44 13.70
C PRO A 202 -6.84 4.44 13.03
N ALA A 203 -6.31 4.16 11.83
CA ALA A 203 -5.45 5.09 11.11
C ALA A 203 -6.16 6.38 10.67
N MET A 204 -7.48 6.37 10.48
CA MET A 204 -8.26 7.58 10.21
C MET A 204 -8.25 8.58 11.38
N ALA A 205 -7.92 8.14 12.58
CA ALA A 205 -7.84 8.99 13.78
C ALA A 205 -6.41 9.46 14.11
N LEU A 206 -5.41 9.05 13.34
CA LEU A 206 -4.02 9.45 13.56
C LEU A 206 -3.85 10.97 13.39
N PRO A 207 -2.97 11.61 14.17
CA PRO A 207 -2.50 12.96 13.88
C PRO A 207 -1.90 13.05 12.48
N GLY A 208 -1.94 14.25 11.90
CA GLY A 208 -1.29 14.50 10.61
C GLY A 208 0.18 14.08 10.60
N GLY A 209 0.63 13.51 9.50
CA GLY A 209 2.00 13.06 9.32
C GLY A 209 2.15 11.75 8.54
N VAL A 210 3.37 11.23 8.55
CA VAL A 210 3.75 10.02 7.82
C VAL A 210 3.92 8.86 8.78
N TYR A 211 3.45 7.67 8.40
CA TYR A 211 3.49 6.46 9.21
C TYR A 211 3.88 5.25 8.37
N ASN A 212 4.83 4.47 8.84
CA ASN A 212 5.14 3.16 8.29
C ASN A 212 3.98 2.20 8.57
N PHE A 213 3.45 1.55 7.52
CA PHE A 213 2.18 0.85 7.58
C PHE A 213 2.26 -0.52 6.90
N GLY A 214 2.60 -1.54 7.67
CA GLY A 214 2.73 -2.91 7.16
C GLY A 214 3.45 -3.83 8.12
N SER A 215 3.53 -5.09 7.71
CA SER A 215 4.16 -6.18 8.47
C SER A 215 5.67 -6.01 8.55
N GLY A 216 6.23 -6.23 9.74
CA GLY A 216 7.67 -6.45 9.90
C GLY A 216 8.11 -7.78 9.29
N ASN A 217 9.38 -7.85 8.89
CA ASN A 217 10.01 -9.07 8.41
C ASN A 217 11.48 -9.12 8.87
N ALA A 218 11.83 -10.13 9.62
CA ALA A 218 13.21 -10.36 10.06
C ALA A 218 14.07 -11.05 8.98
N GLU A 219 13.40 -11.70 8.01
CA GLU A 219 14.03 -12.52 7.00
C GLU A 219 14.28 -11.75 5.69
N ASN A 220 15.27 -12.22 4.91
CA ASN A 220 15.44 -11.78 3.54
C ASN A 220 14.38 -12.39 2.60
N MET A 221 14.29 -11.88 1.37
CA MET A 221 13.28 -12.32 0.42
C MET A 221 13.45 -13.77 -0.08
N VAL A 222 14.65 -14.35 -0.05
CA VAL A 222 14.86 -15.78 -0.36
C VAL A 222 14.21 -16.64 0.72
N CYS A 223 14.52 -16.37 1.99
CA CYS A 223 13.92 -17.09 3.12
C CYS A 223 12.40 -16.90 3.17
N THR A 224 11.93 -15.66 2.98
CA THR A 224 10.51 -15.32 2.93
C THR A 224 9.78 -16.11 1.84
N ALA A 225 10.34 -16.17 0.62
CA ALA A 225 9.72 -16.90 -0.49
C ALA A 225 9.67 -18.41 -0.23
N ARG A 226 10.72 -18.98 0.35
CA ARG A 226 10.74 -20.42 0.77
C ARG A 226 9.69 -20.72 1.83
N GLN A 227 9.60 -19.90 2.86
CA GLN A 227 8.58 -20.05 3.92
C GLN A 227 7.16 -19.91 3.38
N PHE A 228 6.92 -18.99 2.44
CA PHE A 228 5.62 -18.86 1.79
C PHE A 228 5.29 -20.09 0.94
N ALA A 229 6.26 -20.60 0.16
CA ALA A 229 6.06 -21.82 -0.64
C ALA A 229 5.76 -23.02 0.25
N GLU A 230 6.50 -23.22 1.35
CA GLU A 230 6.27 -24.26 2.35
C GLU A 230 4.87 -24.12 2.96
N THR A 231 4.50 -22.93 3.44
CA THR A 231 3.19 -22.65 4.04
C THR A 231 2.04 -22.89 3.06
N LEU A 232 2.25 -22.62 1.75
CA LEU A 232 1.30 -22.88 0.68
C LEU A 232 1.27 -24.38 0.25
N GLY A 233 2.19 -25.20 0.74
CA GLY A 233 2.30 -26.61 0.34
C GLY A 233 2.72 -26.82 -1.11
N ILE A 234 3.52 -25.91 -1.69
CA ILE A 234 3.93 -25.94 -3.10
C ILE A 234 5.44 -26.10 -3.26
N ALA A 235 5.85 -26.88 -4.26
CA ALA A 235 7.25 -26.98 -4.68
C ALA A 235 7.52 -25.94 -5.77
N VAL A 236 8.48 -25.04 -5.51
CA VAL A 236 8.94 -24.04 -6.48
C VAL A 236 10.46 -23.89 -6.39
N GLN A 237 11.11 -23.80 -7.51
CA GLN A 237 12.55 -23.55 -7.56
C GLN A 237 12.81 -22.07 -7.28
N ILE A 238 13.66 -21.78 -6.29
CA ILE A 238 14.08 -20.42 -5.94
C ILE A 238 15.57 -20.30 -6.17
N GLU A 239 15.94 -19.47 -7.15
CA GLU A 239 17.31 -19.08 -7.49
C GLU A 239 17.70 -17.85 -6.65
N GLU A 240 18.94 -17.87 -6.14
CA GLU A 240 19.45 -16.80 -5.30
C GLU A 240 20.24 -15.78 -6.10
N GLU A 241 20.00 -14.52 -5.84
CA GLU A 241 20.77 -13.38 -6.31
C GLU A 241 21.42 -12.64 -5.15
N SER A 242 22.27 -11.63 -5.43
CA SER A 242 23.05 -10.93 -4.41
C SER A 242 22.93 -9.41 -4.42
N TRP A 243 22.04 -8.81 -5.26
CA TRP A 243 21.78 -7.38 -5.21
C TRP A 243 21.13 -6.98 -3.87
N GLY A 244 21.39 -5.76 -3.41
CA GLY A 244 20.94 -5.31 -2.10
C GLY A 244 19.80 -4.32 -2.15
N ARG A 245 18.85 -4.46 -1.21
CA ARG A 245 17.81 -3.48 -0.94
C ARG A 245 17.29 -3.65 0.49
N ASN A 246 17.13 -2.54 1.21
CA ASN A 246 16.44 -2.55 2.50
C ASN A 246 15.19 -1.66 2.43
N LEU A 247 14.02 -2.26 2.64
CA LEU A 247 12.70 -1.63 2.74
C LEU A 247 11.99 -2.06 4.03
N VAL A 248 12.71 -2.56 5.01
CA VAL A 248 12.14 -2.93 6.31
C VAL A 248 11.81 -1.67 7.07
N MET A 249 10.54 -1.49 7.39
CA MET A 249 10.03 -0.30 8.05
C MET A 249 10.03 -0.47 9.57
N ASP A 250 10.43 0.58 10.30
CA ASP A 250 10.22 0.69 11.73
C ASP A 250 8.77 1.13 12.00
N THR A 251 7.98 0.29 12.66
CA THR A 251 6.56 0.56 12.97
C THR A 251 6.34 1.12 14.38
N THR A 252 7.40 1.38 15.12
CA THR A 252 7.33 1.84 16.53
C THR A 252 6.46 3.10 16.69
N LYS A 253 6.52 4.03 15.73
CA LYS A 253 5.69 5.23 15.74
C LYS A 253 4.19 4.87 15.67
N LEU A 254 3.82 3.96 14.80
CA LEU A 254 2.45 3.50 14.61
C LEU A 254 1.91 2.73 15.83
N GLU A 255 2.78 1.91 16.43
CA GLU A 255 2.44 1.09 17.60
C GLU A 255 2.08 1.91 18.83
N ARG A 256 2.61 3.15 18.96
CA ARG A 256 2.24 4.09 20.05
C ARG A 256 0.76 4.49 19.99
N PHE A 257 0.12 4.34 18.84
CA PHE A 257 -1.31 4.56 18.64
C PHE A 257 -2.13 3.27 18.72
N GLY A 258 -1.52 2.16 19.15
CA GLY A 258 -2.18 0.86 19.28
C GLY A 258 -2.40 0.12 17.97
N ILE A 259 -1.85 0.60 16.84
CA ILE A 259 -1.97 -0.02 15.52
C ILE A 259 -0.80 -0.97 15.32
N ARG A 260 -1.09 -2.25 15.09
CA ARG A 260 -0.09 -3.30 14.92
C ARG A 260 -0.41 -4.21 13.76
N PHE A 261 0.62 -4.76 13.16
CA PHE A 261 0.55 -5.78 12.12
C PHE A 261 1.16 -7.08 12.64
N ASP A 262 0.62 -8.20 12.18
CA ASP A 262 1.30 -9.48 12.29
C ASP A 262 2.62 -9.41 11.51
N THR A 263 3.59 -10.27 11.86
CA THR A 263 4.80 -10.43 11.04
C THR A 263 4.43 -10.96 9.65
N THR A 264 5.33 -10.81 8.68
CA THR A 264 5.16 -11.36 7.34
C THR A 264 4.80 -12.85 7.36
N GLN A 265 5.44 -13.64 8.25
CA GLN A 265 5.20 -15.09 8.42
C GLN A 265 3.83 -15.38 9.05
N GLN A 266 3.45 -14.65 10.08
CA GLN A 266 2.12 -14.80 10.70
C GLN A 266 1.01 -14.39 9.73
N GLY A 267 1.26 -13.37 8.90
CA GLY A 267 0.31 -12.88 7.92
C GLY A 267 -0.10 -13.93 6.89
N ILE A 268 0.84 -14.75 6.37
CA ILE A 268 0.49 -15.81 5.41
C ILE A 268 -0.31 -16.93 6.07
N GLN A 269 0.02 -17.31 7.30
CA GLN A 269 -0.74 -18.30 8.05
C GLN A 269 -2.17 -17.83 8.30
N ARG A 270 -2.34 -16.56 8.69
CA ARG A 270 -3.64 -15.93 8.86
C ARG A 270 -4.42 -15.88 7.54
N CYS A 271 -3.76 -15.53 6.44
CA CYS A 271 -4.38 -15.48 5.12
C CYS A 271 -4.95 -16.86 4.74
N LEU A 272 -4.19 -17.93 4.89
CA LEU A 272 -4.67 -19.28 4.59
C LEU A 272 -5.87 -19.67 5.47
N LYS A 273 -5.81 -19.38 6.76
CA LYS A 273 -6.92 -19.62 7.69
C LYS A 273 -8.19 -18.88 7.27
N ASP A 274 -8.08 -17.60 6.89
CA ASP A 274 -9.21 -16.77 6.45
C ASP A 274 -9.85 -17.30 5.15
N TYR A 275 -9.08 -17.96 4.30
CA TYR A 275 -9.55 -18.64 3.09
C TYR A 275 -10.02 -20.09 3.34
N GLY A 276 -10.02 -20.57 4.58
CA GLY A 276 -10.38 -21.95 4.91
C GLY A 276 -9.39 -23.01 4.41
N LEU A 277 -8.17 -22.58 4.06
CA LEU A 277 -7.09 -23.44 3.61
C LEU A 277 -6.32 -23.96 4.84
N ARG A 278 -5.93 -25.24 4.81
CA ARG A 278 -5.12 -25.83 5.90
C ARG A 278 -3.67 -25.37 5.74
N THR A 279 -3.04 -24.93 6.82
CA THR A 279 -1.58 -24.90 6.95
C THR A 279 -1.11 -26.32 7.12
N LEU A 280 -0.18 -26.77 6.30
CA LEU A 280 0.45 -28.08 6.44
C LEU A 280 1.39 -28.10 7.64
#